data_006af60de7ed867760094426d5d80d18
#
_entry.id   006af60de7ed867760094426d5d80d18
#
_cell.length_a   1.000
_cell.length_b   1.000
_cell.length_c   1.000
_cell.angle_alpha   90.00
_cell.angle_beta   90.00
_cell.angle_gamma   90.00
#
_symmetry.space_group_name_H-M   'P 1'
#
loop_
_entity.id
_entity.type
_entity.pdbx_description
1 polymer ?
#
loop_
_entity_poly.entity_id
_entity_poly.type
_entity_poly.pdbx_seq_one_letter_code
_entity_poly.pdbx_strand_id
1 'polypeptide(L)'
;MVKMRVIAGTYRSRQLAAPRGLQTRPTSDRLRETLFNILAPRTVGCHFVDLYAGTGAVGIEAISRGAEHVWFAENAEPALASLRQNLATLKISRGFTLEDRGVGAMLQRLSKLTQPIDVVYLDPPYEAEDEYSGTLNFFGSVRGRAILSADALVIAEHSSKAKLAERYGVLEHTRLLKQGDAALSFFVPAAAEKTRPPDGDQ
;
A
#
# COMPACT_ATOMS: atom_id res chain seq x y z
N MET A 1 -17.17 -8.47 19.16
CA MET A 1 -16.25 -8.57 18.04
C MET A 1 -16.54 -7.43 17.07
N VAL A 2 -15.61 -6.51 16.86
CA VAL A 2 -15.77 -5.48 15.83
C VAL A 2 -15.68 -6.19 14.47
N LYS A 3 -16.75 -6.11 13.68
CA LYS A 3 -16.80 -6.73 12.35
C LYS A 3 -16.14 -5.79 11.36
N MET A 4 -15.07 -6.23 10.72
CA MET A 4 -14.39 -5.50 9.65
C MET A 4 -15.35 -5.31 8.46
N ARG A 5 -15.36 -4.12 7.87
CA ARG A 5 -16.26 -3.77 6.75
C ARG A 5 -15.59 -2.79 5.79
N VAL A 6 -16.12 -2.69 4.59
CA VAL A 6 -15.81 -1.60 3.65
C VAL A 6 -16.45 -0.31 4.16
N ILE A 7 -15.67 0.78 4.19
CA ILE A 7 -16.08 2.05 4.82
C ILE A 7 -16.88 2.91 3.85
N ALA A 8 -16.42 3.04 2.60
CA ALA A 8 -17.05 3.90 1.61
C ALA A 8 -17.01 3.31 0.19
N GLY A 9 -17.62 4.02 -0.78
CA GLY A 9 -17.65 3.63 -2.18
C GLY A 9 -18.70 2.59 -2.51
N THR A 10 -18.50 1.90 -3.63
CA THR A 10 -19.45 0.95 -4.23
C THR A 10 -19.85 -0.19 -3.30
N TYR A 11 -18.93 -0.64 -2.44
CA TYR A 11 -19.15 -1.76 -1.50
C TYR A 11 -19.36 -1.31 -0.07
N ARG A 12 -19.69 -0.04 0.18
CA ARG A 12 -19.90 0.53 1.53
C ARG A 12 -20.74 -0.38 2.41
N SER A 13 -20.32 -0.51 3.68
CA SER A 13 -20.98 -1.30 4.74
C SER A 13 -20.96 -2.82 4.53
N ARG A 14 -20.40 -3.35 3.44
CA ARG A 14 -20.27 -4.79 3.22
C ARG A 14 -19.23 -5.35 4.19
N GLN A 15 -19.58 -6.45 4.85
CA GLN A 15 -18.71 -7.12 5.81
C GLN A 15 -17.58 -7.88 5.10
N LEU A 16 -16.40 -7.84 5.70
CA LEU A 16 -15.23 -8.59 5.28
C LEU A 16 -14.93 -9.72 6.27
N ALA A 17 -14.64 -10.90 5.74
CA ALA A 17 -14.18 -12.03 6.52
C ALA A 17 -12.76 -11.78 7.03
N ALA A 18 -12.47 -12.28 8.22
CA ALA A 18 -11.13 -12.31 8.81
C ALA A 18 -10.82 -13.74 9.30
N PRO A 19 -9.55 -14.16 9.32
CA PRO A 19 -9.15 -15.47 9.82
C PRO A 19 -9.61 -15.67 11.27
N ARG A 20 -10.06 -16.89 11.60
CA ARG A 20 -10.39 -17.25 12.98
C ARG A 20 -9.09 -17.46 13.78
N GLY A 21 -9.02 -16.86 14.97
CA GLY A 21 -7.95 -17.13 15.94
C GLY A 21 -6.63 -16.37 15.70
N LEU A 22 -6.44 -15.68 14.60
CA LEU A 22 -5.34 -14.74 14.48
C LEU A 22 -5.74 -13.42 15.16
N GLN A 23 -5.01 -13.04 16.19
CA GLN A 23 -5.00 -11.66 16.70
C GLN A 23 -4.21 -10.77 15.71
N THR A 24 -4.48 -10.91 14.42
CA THR A 24 -4.07 -9.89 13.48
C THR A 24 -4.83 -8.64 13.88
N ARG A 25 -4.10 -7.63 14.26
CA ARG A 25 -4.67 -6.30 14.49
C ARG A 25 -5.03 -5.78 13.10
N PRO A 26 -6.30 -5.90 12.66
CA PRO A 26 -6.65 -5.35 11.36
C PRO A 26 -6.43 -3.86 11.44
N THR A 27 -5.89 -3.25 10.40
CA THR A 27 -5.93 -1.79 10.23
C THR A 27 -7.30 -1.33 10.68
N SER A 28 -7.37 -0.59 11.76
CA SER A 28 -8.67 -0.26 12.37
C SER A 28 -9.52 0.47 11.33
N ASP A 29 -10.84 0.25 11.33
CA ASP A 29 -11.77 0.98 10.44
C ASP A 29 -11.45 2.48 10.45
N ARG A 30 -11.11 3.03 11.62
CA ARG A 30 -10.76 4.44 11.79
C ARG A 30 -9.44 4.82 11.11
N LEU A 31 -8.39 3.99 11.19
CA LEU A 31 -7.11 4.29 10.54
C LEU A 31 -7.26 4.19 9.03
N ARG A 32 -8.00 3.18 8.54
CA ARG A 32 -8.32 3.04 7.13
C ARG A 32 -9.18 4.21 6.61
N GLU A 33 -10.16 4.67 7.39
CA GLU A 33 -10.91 5.89 7.06
C GLU A 33 -10.00 7.11 6.95
N THR A 34 -9.11 7.30 7.90
CA THR A 34 -8.13 8.40 7.88
C THR A 34 -7.20 8.32 6.68
N LEU A 35 -6.67 7.12 6.39
CA LEU A 35 -5.84 6.87 5.20
C LEU A 35 -6.57 7.30 3.93
N PHE A 36 -7.78 6.80 3.72
CA PHE A 36 -8.53 7.10 2.50
C PHE A 36 -9.11 8.52 2.44
N ASN A 37 -9.26 9.22 3.55
CA ASN A 37 -9.56 10.66 3.53
C ASN A 37 -8.36 11.46 2.99
N ILE A 38 -7.13 11.03 3.30
CA ILE A 38 -5.91 11.63 2.74
C ILE A 38 -5.78 11.29 1.25
N LEU A 39 -6.11 10.06 0.87
CA LEU A 39 -6.01 9.58 -0.51
C LEU A 39 -7.17 10.01 -1.41
N ALA A 40 -8.26 10.58 -0.86
CA ALA A 40 -9.49 10.89 -1.60
C ALA A 40 -9.26 11.62 -2.94
N PRO A 41 -8.35 12.62 -3.04
CA PRO A 41 -8.13 13.34 -4.29
C PRO A 41 -7.49 12.51 -5.41
N ARG A 42 -6.91 11.34 -5.08
CA ARG A 42 -6.12 10.52 -6.00
C ARG A 42 -6.55 9.05 -6.07
N THR A 43 -7.63 8.64 -5.40
CA THR A 43 -8.05 7.23 -5.37
C THR A 43 -8.77 6.81 -6.65
N VAL A 44 -9.59 7.68 -7.21
CA VAL A 44 -10.34 7.36 -8.44
C VAL A 44 -9.39 7.24 -9.62
N GLY A 45 -9.44 6.09 -10.31
CA GLY A 45 -8.60 5.79 -11.46
C GLY A 45 -7.14 5.45 -11.12
N CYS A 46 -6.75 5.39 -9.84
CA CYS A 46 -5.37 5.12 -9.47
C CYS A 46 -4.98 3.64 -9.64
N HIS A 47 -3.68 3.41 -9.83
CA HIS A 47 -3.01 2.13 -9.72
C HIS A 47 -2.48 1.97 -8.30
N PHE A 48 -3.09 1.06 -7.54
CA PHE A 48 -2.84 0.87 -6.11
C PHE A 48 -2.13 -0.46 -5.85
N VAL A 49 -1.12 -0.48 -5.00
CA VAL A 49 -0.42 -1.69 -4.56
C VAL A 49 -0.64 -1.87 -3.06
N ASP A 50 -1.19 -3.02 -2.66
CA ASP A 50 -1.43 -3.44 -1.28
C ASP A 50 -0.48 -4.59 -0.94
N LEU A 51 0.65 -4.26 -0.32
CA LEU A 51 1.66 -5.22 0.10
C LEU A 51 1.40 -5.66 1.55
N TYR A 52 1.54 -6.96 1.79
CA TYR A 52 1.13 -7.59 3.05
C TYR A 52 -0.38 -7.45 3.26
N ALA A 53 -1.15 -7.76 2.21
CA ALA A 53 -2.56 -7.36 2.10
C ALA A 53 -3.49 -7.98 3.16
N GLY A 54 -3.06 -9.05 3.84
CA GLY A 54 -3.86 -9.68 4.86
C GLY A 54 -5.22 -10.16 4.32
N THR A 55 -6.27 -9.61 4.86
CA THR A 55 -7.66 -9.89 4.40
C THR A 55 -8.06 -9.07 3.16
N GLY A 56 -7.18 -8.21 2.65
CA GLY A 56 -7.42 -7.30 1.54
C GLY A 56 -8.21 -6.05 1.91
N ALA A 57 -8.34 -5.73 3.19
CA ALA A 57 -9.24 -4.66 3.63
C ALA A 57 -8.87 -3.28 3.04
N VAL A 58 -7.57 -2.99 2.87
CA VAL A 58 -7.08 -1.73 2.30
C VAL A 58 -7.27 -1.69 0.79
N GLY A 59 -6.79 -2.70 0.07
CA GLY A 59 -6.95 -2.73 -1.38
C GLY A 59 -8.41 -2.87 -1.84
N ILE A 60 -9.28 -3.62 -1.10
CA ILE A 60 -10.72 -3.67 -1.37
C ILE A 60 -11.37 -2.31 -1.14
N GLU A 61 -10.95 -1.56 -0.12
CA GLU A 61 -11.40 -0.18 0.08
C GLU A 61 -11.00 0.71 -1.09
N ALA A 62 -9.76 0.56 -1.63
CA ALA A 62 -9.31 1.28 -2.82
C ALA A 62 -10.19 0.96 -4.04
N ILE A 63 -10.47 -0.33 -4.30
CA ILE A 63 -11.41 -0.75 -5.37
C ILE A 63 -12.78 -0.12 -5.15
N SER A 64 -13.31 -0.19 -3.93
CA SER A 64 -14.62 0.37 -3.59
C SER A 64 -14.73 1.87 -3.86
N ARG A 65 -13.62 2.59 -3.73
CA ARG A 65 -13.53 4.04 -3.97
C ARG A 65 -13.11 4.41 -5.39
N GLY A 66 -12.98 3.41 -6.29
CA GLY A 66 -12.79 3.65 -7.71
C GLY A 66 -11.34 3.57 -8.20
N ALA A 67 -10.44 2.90 -7.48
CA ALA A 67 -9.13 2.55 -8.02
C ALA A 67 -9.31 1.73 -9.32
N GLU A 68 -8.49 2.01 -10.34
CA GLU A 68 -8.56 1.32 -11.62
C GLU A 68 -8.02 -0.11 -11.51
N HIS A 69 -6.90 -0.27 -10.82
CA HIS A 69 -6.30 -1.58 -10.59
C HIS A 69 -5.63 -1.66 -9.22
N VAL A 70 -5.78 -2.82 -8.55
CA VAL A 70 -5.14 -3.09 -7.26
C VAL A 70 -4.31 -4.36 -7.36
N TRP A 71 -3.02 -4.29 -7.01
CA TRP A 71 -2.14 -5.44 -6.84
C TRP A 71 -2.07 -5.81 -5.36
N PHE A 72 -2.51 -7.03 -5.04
CA PHE A 72 -2.44 -7.59 -3.69
C PHE A 72 -1.26 -8.56 -3.61
N ALA A 73 -0.42 -8.44 -2.59
CA ALA A 73 0.58 -9.43 -2.21
C ALA A 73 0.27 -9.99 -0.82
N GLU A 74 0.07 -11.31 -0.73
CA GLU A 74 -0.18 -12.02 0.53
C GLU A 74 0.24 -13.48 0.37
N ASN A 75 0.95 -14.06 1.34
CA ASN A 75 1.40 -15.45 1.30
C ASN A 75 1.01 -16.29 2.53
N ALA A 76 0.46 -15.66 3.56
CA ALA A 76 -0.05 -16.37 4.72
C ALA A 76 -1.40 -17.02 4.36
N GLU A 77 -1.46 -18.34 4.27
CA GLU A 77 -2.62 -19.10 3.78
C GLU A 77 -3.97 -18.69 4.43
N PRO A 78 -4.08 -18.49 5.77
CA PRO A 78 -5.36 -18.06 6.38
C PRO A 78 -5.81 -16.67 5.95
N ALA A 79 -4.86 -15.74 5.75
CA ALA A 79 -5.13 -14.38 5.28
C ALA A 79 -5.53 -14.40 3.80
N LEU A 80 -4.77 -15.12 2.99
CA LEU A 80 -5.03 -15.31 1.56
C LEU A 80 -6.40 -15.95 1.29
N ALA A 81 -6.80 -16.96 2.07
CA ALA A 81 -8.13 -17.57 1.99
C ALA A 81 -9.23 -16.55 2.29
N SER A 82 -9.02 -15.69 3.31
CA SER A 82 -9.95 -14.62 3.65
C SER A 82 -10.04 -13.55 2.56
N LEU A 83 -8.91 -13.15 1.97
CA LEU A 83 -8.86 -12.22 0.84
C LEU A 83 -9.62 -12.75 -0.37
N ARG A 84 -9.37 -14.00 -0.76
CA ARG A 84 -10.09 -14.66 -1.86
C ARG A 84 -11.61 -14.73 -1.58
N GLN A 85 -11.99 -15.08 -0.35
CA GLN A 85 -13.39 -15.09 0.08
C GLN A 85 -14.02 -13.70 0.01
N ASN A 86 -13.32 -12.66 0.44
CA ASN A 86 -13.81 -11.28 0.40
C ASN A 86 -14.05 -10.81 -1.03
N LEU A 87 -13.09 -11.01 -1.94
CA LEU A 87 -13.24 -10.68 -3.36
C LEU A 87 -14.44 -11.41 -3.97
N ALA A 88 -14.58 -12.71 -3.71
CA ALA A 88 -15.70 -13.53 -4.21
C ALA A 88 -17.06 -13.06 -3.65
N THR A 89 -17.17 -12.80 -2.34
CA THR A 89 -18.39 -12.35 -1.67
C THR A 89 -18.86 -10.99 -2.21
N LEU A 90 -17.91 -10.10 -2.49
CA LEU A 90 -18.18 -8.79 -3.08
C LEU A 90 -18.37 -8.85 -4.59
N LYS A 91 -18.20 -10.02 -5.22
CA LYS A 91 -18.28 -10.23 -6.68
C LYS A 91 -17.28 -9.35 -7.45
N ILE A 92 -16.10 -9.10 -6.85
CA ILE A 92 -15.01 -8.40 -7.51
C ILE A 92 -14.29 -9.43 -8.38
N SER A 93 -14.45 -9.35 -9.70
CA SER A 93 -13.89 -10.31 -10.67
C SER A 93 -12.84 -9.69 -11.61
N ARG A 94 -12.61 -8.37 -11.53
CA ARG A 94 -11.67 -7.63 -12.38
C ARG A 94 -11.12 -6.41 -11.64
N GLY A 95 -10.11 -5.76 -12.23
CA GLY A 95 -9.47 -4.58 -11.62
C GLY A 95 -8.53 -4.94 -10.48
N PHE A 96 -8.06 -6.20 -10.42
CA PHE A 96 -7.05 -6.61 -9.45
C PHE A 96 -6.13 -7.70 -9.98
N THR A 97 -4.97 -7.81 -9.35
CA THR A 97 -4.01 -8.92 -9.49
C THR A 97 -3.66 -9.41 -8.09
N LEU A 98 -3.70 -10.73 -7.87
CA LEU A 98 -3.30 -11.35 -6.62
C LEU A 98 -2.01 -12.15 -6.82
N GLU A 99 -0.98 -11.83 -6.03
CA GLU A 99 0.28 -12.58 -5.95
C GLU A 99 0.34 -13.30 -4.61
N ASP A 100 0.26 -14.63 -4.65
CA ASP A 100 0.20 -15.49 -3.47
C ASP A 100 1.56 -16.04 -3.01
N ARG A 101 2.64 -15.68 -3.72
CA ARG A 101 4.03 -16.01 -3.33
C ARG A 101 4.69 -14.92 -2.50
N GLY A 102 3.95 -13.87 -2.12
CA GLY A 102 4.38 -12.80 -1.26
C GLY A 102 5.02 -11.62 -1.98
N VAL A 103 5.54 -10.69 -1.15
CA VAL A 103 5.98 -9.37 -1.60
C VAL A 103 7.12 -9.44 -2.61
N GLY A 104 8.13 -10.31 -2.40
CA GLY A 104 9.26 -10.43 -3.33
C GLY A 104 8.82 -10.77 -4.77
N ALA A 105 7.87 -11.70 -4.92
CA ALA A 105 7.32 -12.06 -6.23
C ALA A 105 6.49 -10.91 -6.83
N MET A 106 5.74 -10.19 -6.00
CA MET A 106 5.01 -9.00 -6.44
C MET A 106 5.97 -7.92 -6.94
N LEU A 107 7.03 -7.59 -6.21
CA LEU A 107 8.02 -6.59 -6.64
C LEU A 107 8.67 -6.95 -7.99
N GLN A 108 8.95 -8.23 -8.21
CA GLN A 108 9.43 -8.70 -9.51
C GLN A 108 8.39 -8.52 -10.63
N ARG A 109 7.10 -8.74 -10.33
CA ARG A 109 6.01 -8.52 -11.28
C ARG A 109 5.85 -7.03 -11.58
N LEU A 110 5.79 -6.19 -10.55
CA LEU A 110 5.63 -4.73 -10.68
C LEU A 110 6.75 -4.12 -11.53
N SER A 111 7.99 -4.61 -11.39
CA SER A 111 9.12 -4.08 -12.17
C SER A 111 9.04 -4.32 -13.69
N LYS A 112 8.04 -5.06 -14.16
CA LYS A 112 7.76 -5.32 -15.58
C LYS A 112 6.54 -4.55 -16.07
N LEU A 113 5.87 -3.77 -15.21
CA LEU A 113 4.72 -2.97 -15.59
C LEU A 113 5.13 -1.81 -16.47
N THR A 114 4.25 -1.45 -17.40
CA THR A 114 4.34 -0.26 -18.22
C THR A 114 3.51 0.90 -17.69
N GLN A 115 2.46 0.59 -16.93
CA GLN A 115 1.62 1.59 -16.25
C GLN A 115 2.29 2.02 -14.94
N PRO A 116 2.34 3.34 -14.66
CA PRO A 116 2.89 3.84 -13.41
C PRO A 116 2.00 3.46 -12.23
N ILE A 117 2.61 3.30 -11.07
CA ILE A 117 1.95 3.05 -9.78
C ILE A 117 1.79 4.39 -9.06
N ASP A 118 0.58 4.68 -8.59
CA ASP A 118 0.26 5.94 -7.92
C ASP A 118 0.32 5.83 -6.40
N VAL A 119 -0.09 4.68 -5.86
CA VAL A 119 -0.10 4.45 -4.41
C VAL A 119 0.45 3.07 -4.10
N VAL A 120 1.41 3.03 -3.19
CA VAL A 120 1.90 1.79 -2.56
C VAL A 120 1.58 1.86 -1.08
N TYR A 121 0.91 0.84 -0.58
CA TYR A 121 0.66 0.65 0.84
C TYR A 121 1.35 -0.63 1.31
N LEU A 122 2.04 -0.56 2.45
CA LEU A 122 2.71 -1.70 3.05
C LEU A 122 2.44 -1.74 4.56
N ASP A 123 2.05 -2.93 5.05
CA ASP A 123 1.75 -3.21 6.46
C ASP A 123 2.37 -4.56 6.86
N PRO A 124 3.71 -4.68 6.85
CA PRO A 124 4.37 -5.90 7.30
C PRO A 124 4.17 -6.10 8.80
N PRO A 125 4.38 -7.32 9.33
CA PRO A 125 4.37 -7.55 10.77
C PRO A 125 5.28 -6.56 11.50
N TYR A 126 4.82 -5.97 12.61
CA TYR A 126 5.53 -4.88 13.30
C TYR A 126 6.96 -5.23 13.74
N GLU A 127 7.26 -6.49 13.94
CA GLU A 127 8.58 -6.98 14.34
C GLU A 127 9.53 -7.21 13.15
N ALA A 128 9.03 -7.06 11.91
CA ALA A 128 9.78 -7.32 10.69
C ALA A 128 10.46 -6.05 10.14
N GLU A 129 11.41 -5.48 10.89
CA GLU A 129 12.13 -4.25 10.49
C GLU A 129 12.79 -4.37 9.11
N ASP A 130 13.33 -5.55 8.78
CA ASP A 130 13.95 -5.82 7.48
C ASP A 130 12.96 -5.76 6.31
N GLU A 131 11.70 -6.10 6.55
CA GLU A 131 10.64 -6.04 5.55
C GLU A 131 10.30 -4.59 5.16
N TYR A 132 10.25 -3.68 6.17
CA TYR A 132 10.07 -2.24 5.91
C TYR A 132 11.23 -1.69 5.08
N SER A 133 12.45 -1.90 5.57
CA SER A 133 13.63 -1.36 4.91
C SER A 133 13.85 -1.96 3.52
N GLY A 134 13.65 -3.26 3.35
CA GLY A 134 13.75 -3.95 2.06
C GLY A 134 12.77 -3.41 1.03
N THR A 135 11.49 -3.28 1.41
CA THR A 135 10.43 -2.80 0.51
C THR A 135 10.61 -1.31 0.18
N LEU A 136 10.89 -0.46 1.18
CA LEU A 136 11.11 0.97 0.97
C LEU A 136 12.37 1.23 0.13
N ASN A 137 13.46 0.49 0.36
CA ASN A 137 14.67 0.58 -0.47
C ASN A 137 14.42 0.12 -1.92
N PHE A 138 13.55 -0.89 -2.14
CA PHE A 138 13.19 -1.26 -3.50
C PHE A 138 12.55 -0.08 -4.23
N PHE A 139 11.50 0.55 -3.66
CA PHE A 139 10.83 1.71 -4.29
C PHE A 139 11.71 2.95 -4.36
N GLY A 140 12.67 3.10 -3.45
CA GLY A 140 13.68 4.16 -3.46
C GLY A 140 14.83 3.92 -4.43
N SER A 141 14.97 2.72 -5.01
CA SER A 141 15.98 2.40 -6.01
C SER A 141 15.63 2.97 -7.39
N VAL A 142 16.61 3.01 -8.30
CA VAL A 142 16.37 3.39 -9.71
C VAL A 142 15.27 2.54 -10.34
N ARG A 143 15.27 1.23 -10.08
CA ARG A 143 14.28 0.29 -10.60
C ARG A 143 12.88 0.54 -10.05
N GLY A 144 12.77 0.75 -8.74
CA GLY A 144 11.48 1.04 -8.09
C GLY A 144 10.95 2.41 -8.49
N ARG A 145 11.83 3.42 -8.59
CA ARG A 145 11.44 4.76 -9.04
C ARG A 145 10.85 4.76 -10.46
N ALA A 146 11.38 3.93 -11.34
CA ALA A 146 10.94 3.85 -12.75
C ALA A 146 9.48 3.37 -12.91
N ILE A 147 8.92 2.67 -11.92
CA ILE A 147 7.54 2.17 -11.95
C ILE A 147 6.56 3.05 -11.15
N LEU A 148 7.05 4.08 -10.45
CA LEU A 148 6.22 5.01 -9.70
C LEU A 148 5.83 6.21 -10.57
N SER A 149 4.59 6.69 -10.44
CA SER A 149 4.19 7.97 -11.02
C SER A 149 5.00 9.12 -10.40
N ALA A 150 4.98 10.28 -11.03
CA ALA A 150 5.77 11.43 -10.59
C ALA A 150 5.39 11.90 -9.18
N ASP A 151 4.11 11.80 -8.85
CA ASP A 151 3.50 12.20 -7.57
C ASP A 151 3.05 11.01 -6.72
N ALA A 152 3.63 9.82 -6.95
CA ALA A 152 3.31 8.61 -6.21
C ALA A 152 3.45 8.80 -4.70
N LEU A 153 2.61 8.07 -3.94
CA LEU A 153 2.74 7.94 -2.49
C LEU A 153 3.11 6.50 -2.13
N VAL A 154 4.17 6.35 -1.34
CA VAL A 154 4.51 5.09 -0.69
C VAL A 154 4.20 5.27 0.80
N ILE A 155 3.31 4.42 1.33
CA ILE A 155 2.74 4.56 2.68
C ILE A 155 3.04 3.31 3.46
N ALA A 156 3.73 3.46 4.60
CA ALA A 156 3.99 2.37 5.52
C ALA A 156 3.15 2.50 6.78
N GLU A 157 2.32 1.48 7.09
CA GLU A 157 1.72 1.32 8.41
C GLU A 157 2.73 0.63 9.32
N HIS A 158 2.92 1.15 10.52
CA HIS A 158 3.85 0.60 11.50
C HIS A 158 3.44 0.93 12.94
N SER A 159 4.11 0.35 13.93
CA SER A 159 3.90 0.73 15.33
C SER A 159 4.21 2.22 15.54
N SER A 160 3.35 2.92 16.30
CA SER A 160 3.57 4.34 16.64
C SER A 160 4.86 4.60 17.45
N LYS A 161 5.50 3.54 17.95
CA LYS A 161 6.79 3.57 18.65
C LYS A 161 7.98 3.35 17.72
N ALA A 162 7.76 2.72 16.55
CA ALA A 162 8.82 2.50 15.56
C ALA A 162 9.19 3.82 14.87
N LYS A 163 10.44 3.90 14.45
CA LYS A 163 10.96 5.03 13.67
C LYS A 163 11.48 4.49 12.35
N LEU A 164 10.90 4.93 11.25
CA LEU A 164 11.43 4.70 9.93
C LEU A 164 12.45 5.79 9.58
N ALA A 165 13.36 5.50 8.65
CA ALA A 165 14.35 6.50 8.21
C ALA A 165 13.65 7.63 7.43
N GLU A 166 14.26 8.81 7.45
CA GLU A 166 13.79 9.98 6.70
C GLU A 166 13.95 9.82 5.18
N ARG A 167 14.80 8.87 4.76
CA ARG A 167 15.07 8.63 3.34
C ARG A 167 15.39 7.17 3.07
N TYR A 168 14.86 6.66 1.93
CA TYR A 168 15.21 5.36 1.35
C TYR A 168 15.50 5.57 -0.15
N GLY A 169 16.78 5.70 -0.50
CA GLY A 169 17.17 6.08 -1.86
C GLY A 169 16.54 7.41 -2.28
N VAL A 170 15.73 7.39 -3.35
CA VAL A 170 15.02 8.58 -3.83
C VAL A 170 13.68 8.86 -3.12
N LEU A 171 13.25 8.00 -2.20
CA LEU A 171 12.06 8.26 -1.40
C LEU A 171 12.39 9.15 -0.21
N GLU A 172 11.63 10.22 -0.02
CA GLU A 172 11.73 11.14 1.10
C GLU A 172 10.49 11.05 1.98
N HIS A 173 10.69 10.94 3.30
CA HIS A 173 9.62 10.99 4.29
C HIS A 173 9.03 12.40 4.35
N THR A 174 7.73 12.52 4.18
CA THR A 174 7.06 13.84 4.11
C THR A 174 6.04 14.04 5.21
N ARG A 175 5.52 12.95 5.78
CA ARG A 175 4.46 13.04 6.79
C ARG A 175 4.43 11.81 7.67
N LEU A 176 4.25 12.02 8.98
CA LEU A 176 3.92 11.00 9.96
C LEU A 176 2.53 11.29 10.55
N LEU A 177 1.64 10.29 10.51
CA LEU A 177 0.34 10.34 11.18
C LEU A 177 0.29 9.25 12.23
N LYS A 178 0.05 9.60 13.49
CA LYS A 178 -0.11 8.62 14.58
C LYS A 178 -1.57 8.52 14.98
N GLN A 179 -2.02 7.28 15.19
CA GLN A 179 -3.37 6.99 15.65
C GLN A 179 -3.38 5.76 16.56
N GLY A 180 -3.44 6.01 17.86
CA GLY A 180 -3.28 4.98 18.89
C GLY A 180 -1.87 4.37 18.82
N ASP A 181 -1.82 3.03 18.76
CA ASP A 181 -0.54 2.31 18.67
C ASP A 181 -0.05 2.12 17.23
N ALA A 182 -0.78 2.60 16.23
CA ALA A 182 -0.39 2.56 14.83
C ALA A 182 0.06 3.94 14.33
N ALA A 183 0.88 3.94 13.30
CA ALA A 183 1.28 5.12 12.57
C ALA A 183 1.32 4.85 11.08
N LEU A 184 1.10 5.89 10.28
CA LEU A 184 1.30 5.92 8.84
C LEU A 184 2.43 6.88 8.52
N SER A 185 3.50 6.37 7.91
CA SER A 185 4.57 7.17 7.34
C SER A 185 4.37 7.29 5.84
N PHE A 186 4.42 8.52 5.33
CA PHE A 186 4.22 8.83 3.92
C PHE A 186 5.54 9.24 3.30
N PHE A 187 5.86 8.62 2.18
CA PHE A 187 7.06 8.91 1.39
C PHE A 187 6.66 9.30 -0.01
N VAL A 188 7.39 10.23 -0.60
CA VAL A 188 7.27 10.64 -2.01
C VAL A 188 8.61 10.47 -2.71
N PRO A 189 8.60 10.20 -4.03
CA PRO A 189 9.83 10.28 -4.81
C PRO A 189 10.36 11.72 -4.79
N ALA A 190 11.64 11.90 -4.46
CA ALA A 190 12.29 13.19 -4.59
C ALA A 190 12.12 13.74 -6.02
N ALA A 191 11.89 15.03 -6.15
CA ALA A 191 11.89 15.69 -7.46
C ALA A 191 13.22 15.40 -8.16
N ALA A 192 13.17 15.02 -9.45
CA ALA A 192 14.39 14.90 -10.22
C ALA A 192 15.16 16.22 -10.13
N GLU A 193 16.40 16.18 -9.63
CA GLU A 193 17.26 17.35 -9.70
C GLU A 193 17.30 17.80 -11.16
N LYS A 194 16.82 19.02 -11.42
CA LYS A 194 17.05 19.64 -12.71
C LYS A 194 18.56 19.77 -12.84
N THR A 195 19.19 18.90 -13.62
CA THR A 195 20.59 19.06 -13.99
C THR A 195 20.74 20.46 -14.56
N ARG A 196 21.38 21.34 -13.78
CA ARG A 196 21.78 22.67 -14.26
C ARG A 196 22.69 22.43 -15.47
N PRO A 197 22.41 22.98 -16.64
CA PRO A 197 23.32 22.85 -17.75
C PRO A 197 24.68 23.39 -17.30
N PRO A 198 25.80 22.78 -17.73
CA PRO A 198 27.12 23.31 -17.41
C PRO A 198 27.17 24.78 -17.85
N ASP A 199 27.55 25.66 -16.93
CA ASP A 199 27.79 27.08 -17.23
C ASP A 199 28.80 27.11 -18.38
N GLY A 200 28.35 27.59 -19.54
CA GLY A 200 29.21 27.74 -20.70
C GLY A 200 30.30 28.75 -20.37
N ASP A 201 31.53 28.30 -20.36
CA ASP A 201 32.70 29.17 -20.36
C ASP A 201 32.63 30.09 -21.60
N GLN A 202 32.53 31.38 -21.32
CA GLN A 202 32.82 32.41 -22.28
C GLN A 202 34.26 32.87 -22.07
#